data_58046cb15b29517148da5ed63a5fcf76
#
_entry.id   58046cb15b29517148da5ed63a5fcf76
#
_cell.length_a   1.000
_cell.length_b   1.000
_cell.length_c   1.000
_cell.angle_alpha   90.00
_cell.angle_beta   90.00
_cell.angle_gamma   90.00
#
_symmetry.space_group_name_H-M   'P 1'
#
loop_
_entity.id
_entity.type
_entity.pdbx_description
1 polymer ?
#
loop_
_entity_poly.entity_id
_entity_poly.type
_entity_poly.pdbx_seq_one_letter_code
_entity_poly.pdbx_strand_id
1 'polypeptide(L)'
;MSNTAETPTIIQPDVSANRVTNLRKRLFTWFAEQRLHCIVFIAYVTVTVTVSCFHEPWFDEAQAWLIARDCSWKELLTVRTHYEGHPPLWWMLLAIPAKLGMPYEIGLKSLNLMCAAL
;
A
#
# COMPACT_ATOMS: atom_id res chain seq x y z
N MET A 1 -57.42 55.28 -19.38
CA MET A 1 -57.25 54.03 -18.63
C MET A 1 -55.95 53.42 -19.08
N SER A 2 -54.84 53.64 -18.36
CA SER A 2 -53.49 53.20 -18.70
C SER A 2 -53.19 51.94 -17.86
N ASN A 3 -53.08 50.81 -18.52
CA ASN A 3 -52.82 49.50 -17.90
C ASN A 3 -51.31 49.28 -17.92
N THR A 4 -50.62 49.60 -16.84
CA THR A 4 -49.19 49.27 -16.66
C THR A 4 -49.07 47.81 -16.25
N ALA A 5 -48.73 46.96 -17.20
CA ALA A 5 -48.37 45.58 -16.93
C ALA A 5 -47.02 45.51 -16.19
N GLU A 6 -47.05 45.15 -14.90
CA GLU A 6 -45.85 44.85 -14.13
C GLU A 6 -45.21 43.56 -14.64
N THR A 7 -44.01 43.70 -15.16
CA THR A 7 -43.18 42.54 -15.60
C THR A 7 -42.70 41.79 -14.37
N PRO A 8 -42.96 40.48 -14.21
CA PRO A 8 -42.46 39.72 -13.06
C PRO A 8 -40.93 39.70 -13.06
N THR A 9 -40.32 40.16 -11.99
CA THR A 9 -38.88 40.11 -11.74
C THR A 9 -38.50 38.63 -11.51
N ILE A 10 -37.91 38.02 -12.52
CA ILE A 10 -37.36 36.65 -12.39
C ILE A 10 -36.13 36.78 -11.50
N ILE A 11 -36.27 36.34 -10.24
CA ILE A 11 -35.13 36.19 -9.32
C ILE A 11 -34.26 35.09 -9.85
N GLN A 12 -33.15 35.45 -10.50
CA GLN A 12 -32.16 34.48 -10.93
C GLN A 12 -31.51 33.82 -9.70
N PRO A 13 -31.45 32.49 -9.63
CA PRO A 13 -30.79 31.81 -8.53
C PRO A 13 -29.33 32.24 -8.50
N ASP A 14 -28.83 32.59 -7.32
CA ASP A 14 -27.45 33.02 -7.10
C ASP A 14 -26.48 31.92 -7.48
N VAL A 15 -25.91 32.02 -8.69
CA VAL A 15 -24.94 31.07 -9.27
C VAL A 15 -23.70 31.02 -8.42
N SER A 16 -23.37 32.06 -7.67
CA SER A 16 -22.19 32.15 -6.81
C SER A 16 -22.33 31.26 -5.57
N ALA A 17 -23.50 31.31 -4.91
CA ALA A 17 -23.82 30.50 -3.75
C ALA A 17 -23.84 28.98 -4.08
N ASN A 18 -24.36 28.63 -5.26
CA ASN A 18 -24.37 27.24 -5.73
C ASN A 18 -22.96 26.71 -6.03
N ARG A 19 -22.07 27.55 -6.53
CA ARG A 19 -20.67 27.17 -6.81
C ARG A 19 -19.88 26.91 -5.53
N VAL A 20 -20.07 27.73 -4.50
CA VAL A 20 -19.39 27.58 -3.19
C VAL A 20 -19.89 26.31 -2.46
N THR A 21 -21.19 26.04 -2.48
CA THR A 21 -21.75 24.82 -1.87
C THR A 21 -21.29 23.56 -2.56
N ASN A 22 -21.14 23.56 -3.88
CA ASN A 22 -20.61 22.41 -4.63
C ASN A 22 -19.13 22.17 -4.38
N LEU A 23 -18.32 23.22 -4.29
CA LEU A 23 -16.90 23.11 -3.90
C LEU A 23 -16.73 22.54 -2.50
N ARG A 24 -17.52 23.03 -1.55
CA ARG A 24 -17.47 22.54 -0.17
C ARG A 24 -17.85 21.06 -0.06
N LYS A 25 -18.88 20.63 -0.79
CA LYS A 25 -19.29 19.22 -0.86
C LYS A 25 -18.17 18.36 -1.46
N ARG A 26 -17.56 18.77 -2.57
CA ARG A 26 -16.46 18.04 -3.22
C ARG A 26 -15.23 17.90 -2.32
N LEU A 27 -14.88 18.96 -1.60
CA LEU A 27 -13.78 18.91 -0.63
C LEU A 27 -14.11 17.95 0.53
N PHE A 28 -15.34 18.01 1.05
CA PHE A 28 -15.74 17.12 2.15
C PHE A 28 -15.74 15.64 1.74
N THR A 29 -16.24 15.31 0.55
CA THR A 29 -16.20 13.93 0.03
C THR A 29 -14.76 13.47 -0.19
N TRP A 30 -13.91 14.32 -0.76
CA TRP A 30 -12.49 14.00 -0.95
C TRP A 30 -11.77 13.72 0.38
N PHE A 31 -11.99 14.54 1.40
CA PHE A 31 -11.44 14.29 2.74
C PHE A 31 -12.01 13.03 3.41
N ALA A 32 -13.29 12.73 3.18
CA ALA A 32 -13.90 11.51 3.72
C ALA A 32 -13.32 10.25 3.05
N GLU A 33 -13.15 10.27 1.74
CA GLU A 33 -12.50 9.18 0.98
C GLU A 33 -11.06 8.96 1.41
N GLN A 34 -10.29 10.05 1.60
CA GLN A 34 -8.91 9.95 2.07
C GLN A 34 -8.81 9.32 3.47
N ARG A 35 -9.72 9.67 4.39
CA ARG A 35 -9.78 9.04 5.72
C ARG A 35 -10.10 7.55 5.65
N LEU A 36 -11.02 7.16 4.78
CA LEU A 36 -11.36 5.75 4.59
C LEU A 36 -10.16 4.95 4.10
N HIS A 37 -9.42 5.44 3.10
CA HIS A 37 -8.19 4.79 2.62
C HIS A 37 -7.14 4.64 3.74
N CYS A 38 -6.94 5.68 4.55
CA CYS A 38 -6.03 5.61 5.69
C CYS A 38 -6.48 4.56 6.73
N ILE A 39 -7.77 4.50 7.05
CA ILE A 39 -8.31 3.52 8.01
C ILE A 39 -8.13 2.10 7.47
N VAL A 40 -8.47 1.87 6.20
CA VAL A 40 -8.30 0.56 5.55
C VAL A 40 -6.83 0.16 5.52
N PHE A 41 -5.93 1.08 5.18
CA PHE A 41 -4.49 0.83 5.17
C PHE A 41 -3.96 0.49 6.57
N ILE A 42 -4.34 1.25 7.60
CA ILE A 42 -3.94 0.97 8.99
C ILE A 42 -4.48 -0.39 9.44
N ALA A 43 -5.75 -0.70 9.15
CA ALA A 43 -6.33 -1.99 9.48
C ALA A 43 -5.58 -3.13 8.77
N TYR A 44 -5.28 -2.99 7.49
CA TYR A 44 -4.50 -3.95 6.71
C TYR A 44 -3.11 -4.17 7.32
N VAL A 45 -2.36 -3.11 7.59
CA VAL A 45 -1.03 -3.19 8.20
C VAL A 45 -1.11 -3.85 9.58
N THR A 46 -2.09 -3.47 10.40
CA THR A 46 -2.27 -4.05 11.74
C THR A 46 -2.52 -5.56 11.67
N VAL A 47 -3.41 -6.01 10.79
CA VAL A 47 -3.69 -7.44 10.60
C VAL A 47 -2.45 -8.16 10.09
N THR A 48 -1.76 -7.60 9.09
CA THR A 48 -0.55 -8.21 8.52
C THR A 48 0.57 -8.33 9.56
N VAL A 49 0.81 -7.30 10.37
CA VAL A 49 1.79 -7.34 11.46
C VAL A 49 1.39 -8.39 12.49
N THR A 50 0.13 -8.42 12.90
CA THR A 50 -0.36 -9.39 13.90
C THR A 50 -0.17 -10.82 13.41
N VAL A 51 -0.60 -11.12 12.19
CA VAL A 51 -0.40 -12.45 11.58
C VAL A 51 1.07 -12.80 11.48
N SER A 52 1.93 -11.87 11.04
CA SER A 52 3.38 -12.09 10.94
C SER A 52 4.04 -12.37 12.29
N CYS A 53 3.54 -11.77 13.38
CA CYS A 53 4.08 -12.04 14.73
C CYS A 53 3.80 -13.48 15.20
N PHE A 54 2.65 -14.05 14.81
CA PHE A 54 2.26 -15.42 15.18
C PHE A 54 2.64 -16.47 14.13
N HIS A 55 3.12 -16.04 12.96
CA HIS A 55 3.54 -16.95 11.90
C HIS A 55 4.85 -17.64 12.28
N GLU A 56 4.82 -18.96 12.35
CA GLU A 56 6.02 -19.78 12.45
C GLU A 56 6.61 -19.99 11.05
N PRO A 57 7.93 -19.77 10.89
CA PRO A 57 8.57 -19.90 9.58
C PRO A 57 8.49 -21.33 9.06
N TRP A 58 8.05 -21.46 7.82
CA TRP A 58 8.03 -22.74 7.15
C TRP A 58 9.43 -23.16 6.70
N PHE A 59 9.59 -24.47 6.48
CA PHE A 59 10.85 -25.04 6.02
C PHE A 59 11.40 -24.34 4.77
N ASP A 60 10.55 -24.05 3.80
CA ASP A 60 10.92 -23.37 2.55
C ASP A 60 11.44 -21.94 2.78
N GLU A 61 10.87 -21.23 3.74
CA GLU A 61 11.32 -19.88 4.12
C GLU A 61 12.70 -19.93 4.77
N ALA A 62 12.92 -20.91 5.64
CA ALA A 62 14.22 -21.15 6.26
C ALA A 62 15.27 -21.54 5.23
N GLN A 63 14.92 -22.39 4.28
CA GLN A 63 15.79 -22.78 3.17
C GLN A 63 16.14 -21.58 2.30
N ALA A 64 15.16 -20.77 1.92
CA ALA A 64 15.38 -19.56 1.12
C ALA A 64 16.34 -18.58 1.82
N TRP A 65 16.18 -18.41 3.14
CA TRP A 65 17.07 -17.58 3.93
C TRP A 65 18.52 -18.09 3.96
N LEU A 66 18.71 -19.39 4.18
CA LEU A 66 20.04 -20.01 4.20
C LEU A 66 20.73 -19.87 2.84
N ILE A 67 20.00 -20.11 1.75
CA ILE A 67 20.51 -19.91 0.40
C ILE A 67 20.90 -18.44 0.19
N ALA A 68 20.04 -17.51 0.58
CA ALA A 68 20.32 -16.09 0.43
C ALA A 68 21.52 -15.61 1.26
N ARG A 69 21.73 -16.18 2.45
CA ARG A 69 22.84 -15.86 3.34
C ARG A 69 24.17 -16.41 2.84
N ASP A 70 24.19 -17.70 2.45
CA ASP A 70 25.42 -18.47 2.26
C ASP A 70 25.93 -18.45 0.81
N CYS A 71 25.03 -18.26 -0.18
CA CYS A 71 25.43 -18.19 -1.58
C CYS A 71 25.93 -16.79 -1.98
N SER A 72 26.86 -16.75 -2.93
CA SER A 72 27.30 -15.49 -3.52
C SER A 72 26.20 -14.87 -4.40
N TRP A 73 26.28 -13.56 -4.64
CA TRP A 73 25.34 -12.86 -5.54
C TRP A 73 25.27 -13.48 -6.94
N LYS A 74 26.42 -13.95 -7.44
CA LYS A 74 26.49 -14.61 -8.74
C LYS A 74 25.77 -15.94 -8.72
N GLU A 75 25.97 -16.76 -7.71
CA GLU A 75 25.28 -18.05 -7.54
C GLU A 75 23.77 -17.89 -7.39
N LEU A 76 23.32 -16.86 -6.67
CA LEU A 76 21.89 -16.54 -6.55
C LEU A 76 21.26 -16.23 -7.90
N LEU A 77 21.99 -15.53 -8.79
CA LEU A 77 21.49 -15.15 -10.11
C LEU A 77 21.54 -16.26 -11.14
N THR A 78 22.58 -17.10 -11.13
CA THR A 78 22.88 -18.00 -12.26
C THR A 78 22.65 -19.47 -11.96
N VAL A 79 22.88 -19.90 -10.71
CA VAL A 79 22.86 -21.32 -10.34
C VAL A 79 21.56 -21.68 -9.63
N ARG A 80 21.25 -21.00 -8.53
CA ARG A 80 20.12 -21.36 -7.67
C ARG A 80 18.76 -21.17 -8.33
N THR A 81 18.59 -20.11 -9.09
CA THR A 81 17.35 -19.86 -9.85
C THR A 81 17.03 -20.95 -10.85
N HIS A 82 18.06 -21.58 -11.43
CA HIS A 82 17.86 -22.66 -12.39
C HIS A 82 17.34 -23.94 -11.72
N TYR A 83 17.82 -24.26 -10.52
CA TYR A 83 17.45 -25.50 -9.82
C TYR A 83 16.12 -25.38 -9.05
N GLU A 84 15.79 -24.20 -8.52
CA GLU A 84 14.62 -24.03 -7.65
C GLU A 84 13.36 -23.57 -8.41
N GLY A 85 13.52 -23.21 -9.70
CA GLY A 85 12.38 -22.77 -10.53
C GLY A 85 11.71 -21.45 -10.11
N HIS A 86 12.32 -20.70 -9.21
CA HIS A 86 11.79 -19.43 -8.70
C HIS A 86 12.56 -18.23 -9.26
N PRO A 87 11.91 -17.06 -9.45
CA PRO A 87 12.60 -15.86 -9.89
C PRO A 87 13.70 -15.43 -8.90
N PRO A 88 14.87 -14.98 -9.38
CA PRO A 88 16.01 -14.63 -8.53
C PRO A 88 15.75 -13.43 -7.62
N LEU A 89 14.78 -12.61 -7.97
CA LEU A 89 14.48 -11.36 -7.28
C LEU A 89 14.22 -11.56 -5.79
N TRP A 90 13.43 -12.57 -5.43
CA TRP A 90 13.12 -12.86 -4.02
C TRP A 90 14.38 -13.18 -3.20
N TRP A 91 15.24 -14.03 -3.69
CA TRP A 91 16.49 -14.37 -3.00
C TRP A 91 17.48 -13.22 -2.94
N MET A 92 17.52 -12.40 -3.98
CA MET A 92 18.32 -11.17 -3.95
C MET A 92 17.83 -10.20 -2.89
N LEU A 93 16.53 -10.04 -2.74
CA LEU A 93 15.94 -9.20 -1.68
C LEU A 93 16.24 -9.79 -0.29
N LEU A 94 16.09 -11.09 -0.11
CA LEU A 94 16.43 -11.77 1.15
C LEU A 94 17.93 -11.70 1.46
N ALA A 95 18.80 -11.72 0.45
CA ALA A 95 20.23 -11.64 0.65
C ALA A 95 20.69 -10.30 1.26
N ILE A 96 19.93 -9.23 1.08
CA ILE A 96 20.28 -7.92 1.68
C ILE A 96 20.29 -8.02 3.21
N PRO A 97 19.17 -8.30 3.91
CA PRO A 97 19.18 -8.42 5.35
C PRO A 97 20.02 -9.60 5.86
N ALA A 98 20.05 -10.73 5.12
CA ALA A 98 20.80 -11.91 5.53
C ALA A 98 22.31 -11.66 5.56
N LYS A 99 22.87 -10.98 4.54
CA LYS A 99 24.29 -10.64 4.46
C LYS A 99 24.68 -9.47 5.36
N LEU A 100 23.71 -8.65 5.78
CA LEU A 100 23.93 -7.63 6.81
C LEU A 100 23.95 -8.22 8.22
N GLY A 101 23.78 -9.52 8.38
CA GLY A 101 23.83 -10.21 9.68
C GLY A 101 22.57 -10.04 10.51
N MET A 102 21.44 -9.69 9.90
CA MET A 102 20.16 -9.61 10.62
C MET A 102 19.72 -11.01 11.08
N PRO A 103 19.10 -11.13 12.26
CA PRO A 103 18.47 -12.38 12.67
C PRO A 103 17.40 -12.81 11.66
N TYR A 104 17.33 -14.11 11.39
CA TYR A 104 16.43 -14.73 10.43
C TYR A 104 14.97 -14.22 10.54
N GLU A 105 14.40 -14.32 11.73
CA GLU A 105 12.99 -13.91 11.95
C GLU A 105 12.75 -12.42 11.65
N ILE A 106 13.67 -11.56 12.07
CA ILE A 106 13.53 -10.12 11.86
C ILE A 106 13.71 -9.77 10.38
N GLY A 107 14.75 -10.34 9.74
CA GLY A 107 15.06 -10.07 8.34
C GLY A 107 13.95 -10.53 7.40
N LEU A 108 13.44 -11.75 7.58
CA LEU A 108 12.36 -12.29 6.77
C LEU A 108 11.04 -11.54 6.97
N LYS A 109 10.62 -11.37 8.24
CA LYS A 109 9.36 -10.71 8.58
C LYS A 109 9.34 -9.26 8.16
N SER A 110 10.44 -8.52 8.34
CA SER A 110 10.53 -7.12 7.92
C SER A 110 10.45 -6.96 6.40
N LEU A 111 11.10 -7.86 5.65
CA LEU A 111 11.03 -7.85 4.19
C LEU A 111 9.61 -8.16 3.68
N ASN A 112 8.96 -9.18 4.26
CA ASN A 112 7.57 -9.53 3.93
C ASN A 112 6.61 -8.36 4.22
N LEU A 113 6.75 -7.71 5.37
CA LEU A 113 5.95 -6.54 5.73
C LEU A 113 6.19 -5.37 4.77
N MET A 114 7.44 -5.12 4.39
CA MET A 114 7.78 -4.08 3.42
C MET A 114 7.14 -4.35 2.06
N CYS A 115 7.23 -5.59 1.55
CA CYS A 115 6.60 -5.97 0.29
C CYS A 115 5.06 -5.90 0.35
N ALA A 116 4.47 -6.21 1.50
CA ALA A 116 3.01 -6.12 1.69
C ALA A 116 2.49 -4.67 1.78
N ALA A 117 3.35 -3.71 2.15
CA ALA A 117 3.00 -2.29 2.28
C ALA A 117 3.21 -1.48 1.00
N LEU A 118 3.86 -2.04 -0.03
CA LEU A 118 4.10 -1.40 -1.33
C LEU A 118 2.95 -1.65 -2.30
#